data_5cba740a6ed44effa05c00666c3bf7b7
#
_entry.id   5cba740a6ed44effa05c00666c3bf7b7
#
_cell.length_a   1.000
_cell.length_b   1.000
_cell.length_c   1.000
_cell.angle_alpha   90.00
_cell.angle_beta   90.00
_cell.angle_gamma   90.00
#
_symmetry.space_group_name_H-M   'P 1'
#
loop_
_entity.id
_entity.type
_entity.pdbx_description
1 polymer ?
#
loop_
_entity_poly.entity_id
_entity_poly.type
_entity_poly.pdbx_seq_one_letter_code
_entity_poly.pdbx_strand_id
1 'polypeptide(L)'
;MNAFKILIPAIFLLSFCCLQTAWGAPEIPVKNMVTMVDIGSTSCIPCKMMEPVLENLTKEYQGRAAILFVDVKKDMATARKYDIRAIPTQVFFDKSGKEVWRHAGFLDQKTIEGKLNALVGK
;
A
#
# COMPACT_ATOMS: atom_id res chain seq x y z
N MET A 1 5.61 -43.14 -60.51
CA MET A 1 4.46 -42.32 -59.98
C MET A 1 4.77 -41.99 -58.59
N ASN A 2 5.09 -40.73 -58.37
CA ASN A 2 5.82 -40.28 -57.19
C ASN A 2 4.86 -39.82 -56.09
N ALA A 3 4.88 -40.57 -55.00
CA ALA A 3 4.19 -40.15 -53.77
C ALA A 3 4.96 -39.00 -53.13
N PHE A 4 4.41 -37.82 -53.23
CA PHE A 4 4.95 -36.60 -52.60
C PHE A 4 4.58 -36.60 -51.11
N LYS A 5 5.55 -37.03 -50.28
CA LYS A 5 5.40 -36.95 -48.83
C LYS A 5 5.56 -35.50 -48.40
N ILE A 6 4.44 -34.85 -48.10
CA ILE A 6 4.44 -33.53 -47.47
C ILE A 6 4.74 -33.70 -45.96
N LEU A 7 5.97 -33.41 -45.57
CA LEU A 7 6.34 -33.25 -44.17
C LEU A 7 5.73 -31.94 -43.69
N ILE A 8 4.75 -32.03 -42.80
CA ILE A 8 4.23 -30.91 -42.05
C ILE A 8 5.17 -30.64 -40.89
N PRO A 9 5.86 -29.48 -40.81
CA PRO A 9 6.66 -29.15 -39.63
C PRO A 9 5.72 -28.89 -38.46
N ALA A 10 5.96 -29.60 -37.37
CA ALA A 10 5.30 -29.40 -36.10
C ALA A 10 5.49 -27.93 -35.65
N ILE A 11 4.42 -27.17 -35.71
CA ILE A 11 4.38 -25.80 -35.14
C ILE A 11 4.47 -25.95 -33.62
N PHE A 12 5.62 -25.59 -33.12
CA PHE A 12 5.91 -25.46 -31.67
C PHE A 12 5.06 -24.32 -31.15
N LEU A 13 3.88 -24.63 -30.63
CA LEU A 13 3.06 -23.68 -29.86
C LEU A 13 3.79 -23.35 -28.56
N LEU A 14 4.64 -22.32 -28.61
CA LEU A 14 5.13 -21.63 -27.43
C LEU A 14 3.93 -21.06 -26.71
N SER A 15 3.47 -21.80 -25.71
CA SER A 15 2.54 -21.31 -24.70
C SER A 15 3.21 -20.17 -23.97
N PHE A 16 2.95 -18.95 -24.43
CA PHE A 16 3.32 -17.70 -23.74
C PHE A 16 2.41 -17.60 -22.51
N CYS A 17 2.86 -18.23 -21.42
CA CYS A 17 2.23 -18.11 -20.12
C CYS A 17 2.39 -16.66 -19.69
N CYS A 18 1.38 -15.80 -19.99
CA CYS A 18 1.26 -14.46 -19.43
C CYS A 18 1.25 -14.59 -17.91
N LEU A 19 2.38 -14.32 -17.26
CA LEU A 19 2.40 -14.00 -15.83
C LEU A 19 1.61 -12.69 -15.66
N GLN A 20 0.33 -12.83 -15.39
CA GLN A 20 -0.49 -11.72 -14.91
C GLN A 20 -0.01 -11.43 -13.49
N THR A 21 0.84 -10.42 -13.34
CA THR A 21 1.10 -9.83 -12.04
C THR A 21 -0.20 -9.21 -11.56
N ALA A 22 -0.89 -9.90 -10.66
CA ALA A 22 -2.04 -9.33 -9.97
C ALA A 22 -1.54 -8.13 -9.18
N TRP A 23 -1.88 -6.93 -9.64
CA TRP A 23 -1.68 -5.71 -8.89
C TRP A 23 -2.75 -5.68 -7.78
N GLY A 24 -2.50 -6.44 -6.72
CA GLY A 24 -3.29 -6.37 -5.51
C GLY A 24 -3.05 -5.06 -4.77
N ALA A 25 -4.01 -4.62 -3.96
CA ALA A 25 -3.79 -3.52 -3.04
C ALA A 25 -2.54 -3.80 -2.19
N PRO A 26 -1.76 -2.75 -1.84
CA PRO A 26 -0.55 -2.96 -1.05
C PRO A 26 -0.88 -3.64 0.28
N GLU A 27 -0.08 -4.63 0.64
CA GLU A 27 -0.21 -5.31 1.93
C GLU A 27 0.07 -4.31 3.07
N ILE A 28 -0.78 -4.31 4.10
CA ILE A 28 -0.63 -3.44 5.27
C ILE A 28 -0.39 -4.33 6.50
N PRO A 29 0.73 -4.09 7.21
CA PRO A 29 1.87 -3.23 6.90
C PRO A 29 2.73 -3.79 5.76
N VAL A 30 3.50 -2.92 5.08
CA VAL A 30 4.44 -3.33 4.03
C VAL A 30 5.58 -4.12 4.66
N LYS A 31 5.86 -5.30 4.10
CA LYS A 31 6.88 -6.22 4.64
C LYS A 31 8.26 -5.57 4.68
N ASN A 32 8.93 -5.70 5.83
CA ASN A 32 10.30 -5.20 6.06
C ASN A 32 10.46 -3.68 5.92
N MET A 33 9.38 -2.92 6.02
CA MET A 33 9.40 -1.47 5.88
C MET A 33 8.57 -0.80 6.98
N VAL A 34 9.10 0.29 7.55
CA VAL A 34 8.29 1.17 8.40
C VAL A 34 7.07 1.60 7.59
N THR A 35 5.89 1.44 8.15
CA THR A 35 4.64 1.77 7.46
C THR A 35 3.80 2.70 8.30
N MET A 36 3.30 3.77 7.68
CA MET A 36 2.22 4.58 8.22
C MET A 36 1.03 4.46 7.27
N VAL A 37 -0.12 4.13 7.82
CA VAL A 37 -1.38 4.10 7.07
C VAL A 37 -2.35 5.12 7.66
N ASP A 38 -2.87 6.00 6.81
CA ASP A 38 -3.99 6.89 7.12
C ASP A 38 -5.29 6.22 6.67
N ILE A 39 -6.15 5.94 7.62
CA ILE A 39 -7.45 5.29 7.36
C ILE A 39 -8.53 6.34 7.49
N GLY A 40 -9.14 6.68 6.37
CA GLY A 40 -10.04 7.82 6.27
C GLY A 40 -11.09 7.68 5.19
N SER A 41 -11.60 8.79 4.70
CA SER A 41 -12.56 8.84 3.60
C SER A 41 -12.36 10.12 2.79
N THR A 42 -12.47 10.01 1.48
CA THR A 42 -12.40 11.17 0.57
C THR A 42 -13.56 12.18 0.75
N SER A 43 -14.60 11.85 1.51
CA SER A 43 -15.74 12.73 1.80
C SER A 43 -15.70 13.37 3.20
N CYS A 44 -14.69 13.07 4.02
CA CYS A 44 -14.52 13.57 5.37
C CYS A 44 -13.59 14.81 5.36
N ILE A 45 -14.02 15.92 5.95
CA ILE A 45 -13.24 17.18 5.92
C ILE A 45 -11.86 17.04 6.56
N PRO A 46 -11.70 16.55 7.81
CA PRO A 46 -10.38 16.37 8.39
C PRO A 46 -9.51 15.33 7.65
N CYS A 47 -10.12 14.34 6.97
CA CYS A 47 -9.39 13.42 6.10
C CYS A 47 -8.82 14.14 4.86
N LYS A 48 -9.59 15.05 4.25
CA LYS A 48 -9.10 15.87 3.13
C LYS A 48 -7.91 16.76 3.52
N MET A 49 -7.88 17.23 4.77
CA MET A 49 -6.74 18.00 5.28
C MET A 49 -5.46 17.15 5.38
N MET A 50 -5.59 15.82 5.45
CA MET A 50 -4.44 14.90 5.42
C MET A 50 -3.85 14.74 4.02
N GLU A 51 -4.60 14.96 2.94
CA GLU A 51 -4.14 14.71 1.56
C GLU A 51 -2.79 15.39 1.25
N PRO A 52 -2.61 16.71 1.42
CA PRO A 52 -1.33 17.36 1.12
C PRO A 52 -0.21 16.87 2.06
N VAL A 53 -0.52 16.52 3.30
CA VAL A 53 0.44 15.96 4.25
C VAL A 53 0.93 14.60 3.76
N LEU A 54 0.01 13.71 3.34
CA LEU A 54 0.34 12.39 2.82
C LEU A 54 1.16 12.46 1.53
N GLU A 55 0.81 13.38 0.62
CA GLU A 55 1.59 13.60 -0.61
C GLU A 55 3.03 14.02 -0.34
N ASN A 56 3.23 14.97 0.56
CA ASN A 56 4.57 15.42 0.95
C ASN A 56 5.38 14.30 1.59
N LEU A 57 4.78 13.59 2.55
CA LEU A 57 5.43 12.47 3.25
C LEU A 57 5.78 11.32 2.28
N THR A 58 4.90 11.01 1.32
CA THR A 58 5.17 9.97 0.32
C THR A 58 6.43 10.30 -0.50
N LYS A 59 6.60 11.55 -0.89
CA LYS A 59 7.78 12.01 -1.63
C LYS A 59 9.04 11.99 -0.74
N GLU A 60 8.92 12.50 0.48
CA GLU A 60 10.05 12.64 1.40
C GLU A 60 10.57 11.28 1.89
N TYR A 61 9.67 10.33 2.18
CA TYR A 61 10.03 9.02 2.75
C TYR A 61 10.17 7.91 1.70
N GLN A 62 10.17 8.25 0.41
CA GLN A 62 10.35 7.27 -0.67
C GLN A 62 11.55 6.35 -0.41
N GLY A 63 11.33 5.04 -0.40
CA GLY A 63 12.34 4.01 -0.13
C GLY A 63 12.74 3.86 1.34
N ARG A 64 12.25 4.72 2.26
CA ARG A 64 12.54 4.65 3.71
C ARG A 64 11.33 4.21 4.54
N ALA A 65 10.16 4.66 4.19
CA ALA A 65 8.91 4.26 4.81
C ALA A 65 7.79 4.21 3.77
N ALA A 66 6.81 3.35 3.99
CA ALA A 66 5.58 3.31 3.20
C ALA A 66 4.55 4.24 3.83
N ILE A 67 4.01 5.15 3.03
CA ILE A 67 2.91 6.05 3.40
C ILE A 67 1.70 5.63 2.59
N LEU A 68 0.67 5.12 3.26
CA LEU A 68 -0.50 4.52 2.62
C LEU A 68 -1.78 5.24 3.05
N PHE A 69 -2.75 5.27 2.13
CA PHE A 69 -4.11 5.72 2.43
C PHE A 69 -5.12 4.60 2.15
N VAL A 70 -6.07 4.43 3.07
CA VAL A 70 -7.19 3.49 2.92
C VAL A 70 -8.51 4.25 3.04
N ASP A 71 -9.31 4.20 1.98
CA ASP A 71 -10.67 4.74 2.01
C ASP A 71 -11.62 3.69 2.60
N VAL A 72 -12.18 3.97 3.78
CA VAL A 72 -13.11 3.06 4.46
C VAL A 72 -14.37 2.77 3.67
N LYS A 73 -14.75 3.62 2.72
CA LYS A 73 -15.90 3.37 1.82
C LYS A 73 -15.60 2.30 0.79
N LYS A 74 -14.33 2.13 0.43
CA LYS A 74 -13.86 1.13 -0.54
C LYS A 74 -13.35 -0.13 0.13
N ASP A 75 -12.75 0.01 1.31
CA ASP A 75 -12.15 -1.09 2.06
C ASP A 75 -12.52 -1.02 3.55
N MET A 76 -13.76 -1.34 3.86
CA MET A 76 -14.25 -1.46 5.23
C MET A 76 -13.62 -2.64 5.98
N ALA A 77 -13.14 -3.65 5.25
CA ALA A 77 -12.50 -4.81 5.87
C ALA A 77 -11.21 -4.42 6.59
N THR A 78 -10.38 -3.59 5.98
CA THR A 78 -9.18 -3.04 6.61
C THR A 78 -9.51 -2.18 7.83
N ALA A 79 -10.54 -1.33 7.76
CA ALA A 79 -10.97 -0.54 8.91
C ALA A 79 -11.36 -1.42 10.11
N ARG A 80 -12.08 -2.52 9.86
CA ARG A 80 -12.45 -3.49 10.91
C ARG A 80 -11.24 -4.26 11.44
N LYS A 81 -10.33 -4.71 10.55
CA LYS A 81 -9.12 -5.42 10.92
C LYS A 81 -8.29 -4.63 11.94
N TYR A 82 -8.22 -3.32 11.78
CA TYR A 82 -7.45 -2.44 12.66
C TYR A 82 -8.29 -1.76 13.75
N ASP A 83 -9.54 -2.20 13.96
CA ASP A 83 -10.46 -1.64 14.97
C ASP A 83 -10.57 -0.11 14.89
N ILE A 84 -10.76 0.42 13.68
CA ILE A 84 -10.87 1.86 13.45
C ILE A 84 -12.25 2.34 13.90
N ARG A 85 -12.29 3.27 14.85
CA ARG A 85 -13.52 3.81 15.45
C ARG A 85 -13.82 5.24 15.08
N ALA A 86 -12.84 5.95 14.55
CA ALA A 86 -12.95 7.33 14.08
C ALA A 86 -12.07 7.52 12.86
N ILE A 87 -12.39 8.49 12.00
CA ILE A 87 -11.61 8.85 10.81
C ILE A 87 -11.31 10.36 10.82
N PRO A 88 -10.11 10.76 10.33
CA PRO A 88 -9.00 9.89 9.97
C PRO A 88 -8.35 9.23 11.20
N THR A 89 -7.73 8.08 11.01
CA THR A 89 -6.84 7.47 12.02
C THR A 89 -5.54 7.06 11.34
N GLN A 90 -4.41 7.51 11.87
CA GLN A 90 -3.09 7.13 11.43
C GLN A 90 -2.57 6.00 12.32
N VAL A 91 -2.11 4.91 11.68
CA VAL A 91 -1.52 3.76 12.36
C VAL A 91 -0.09 3.56 11.88
N PHE A 92 0.84 3.42 12.82
CA PHE A 92 2.27 3.31 12.54
C PHE A 92 2.77 1.92 12.89
N PHE A 93 3.52 1.33 11.98
CA PHE A 93 4.13 0.01 12.13
C PHE A 93 5.64 0.11 11.98
N ASP A 94 6.37 -0.63 12.79
CA ASP A 94 7.80 -0.79 12.64
C ASP A 94 8.14 -1.76 11.48
N LYS A 95 9.43 -1.96 11.19
CA LYS A 95 9.91 -2.87 10.13
C LYS A 95 9.51 -4.32 10.34
N SER A 96 9.20 -4.73 11.57
CA SER A 96 8.73 -6.08 11.88
C SER A 96 7.22 -6.26 11.60
N GLY A 97 6.52 -5.18 11.27
CA GLY A 97 5.08 -5.17 11.07
C GLY A 97 4.27 -5.03 12.36
N LYS A 98 4.91 -4.71 13.48
CA LYS A 98 4.25 -4.46 14.74
C LYS A 98 3.71 -3.04 14.79
N GLU A 99 2.43 -2.87 15.15
CA GLU A 99 1.86 -1.57 15.45
C GLU A 99 2.55 -0.98 16.69
N VAL A 100 3.07 0.24 16.54
CA VAL A 100 3.82 0.92 17.60
C VAL A 100 3.15 2.20 18.08
N TRP A 101 2.26 2.79 17.27
CA TRP A 101 1.54 3.99 17.65
C TRP A 101 0.35 4.25 16.73
N ARG A 102 -0.67 4.94 17.23
CA ARG A 102 -1.80 5.44 16.44
C ARG A 102 -2.32 6.77 16.96
N HIS A 103 -3.00 7.49 16.07
CA HIS A 103 -3.66 8.74 16.38
C HIS A 103 -4.99 8.84 15.63
N ALA A 104 -6.04 9.31 16.31
CA ALA A 104 -7.34 9.57 15.69
C ALA A 104 -7.54 11.09 15.53
N GLY A 105 -8.01 11.50 14.35
CA GLY A 105 -8.18 12.91 13.96
C GLY A 105 -7.06 13.39 13.02
N PHE A 106 -7.12 14.67 12.67
CA PHE A 106 -6.04 15.31 11.89
C PHE A 106 -4.72 15.28 12.67
N LEU A 107 -3.64 14.99 11.96
CA LEU A 107 -2.28 14.96 12.50
C LEU A 107 -1.36 15.80 11.61
N ASP A 108 -0.65 16.75 12.19
CA ASP A 108 0.24 17.63 11.46
C ASP A 108 1.49 16.89 10.95
N GLN A 109 2.04 17.38 9.82
CA GLN A 109 3.19 16.75 9.15
C GLN A 109 4.41 16.61 10.06
N LYS A 110 4.74 17.64 10.85
CA LYS A 110 5.92 17.65 11.74
C LYS A 110 5.84 16.55 12.80
N THR A 111 4.65 16.32 13.35
CA THR A 111 4.43 15.25 14.33
C THR A 111 4.62 13.88 13.66
N ILE A 112 4.11 13.69 12.43
CA ILE A 112 4.29 12.44 11.67
C ILE A 112 5.76 12.21 11.37
N GLU A 113 6.47 13.22 10.87
CA GLU A 113 7.92 13.16 10.59
C GLU A 113 8.72 12.74 11.83
N GLY A 114 8.41 13.31 12.99
CA GLY A 114 9.05 12.93 14.25
C GLY A 114 8.88 11.44 14.58
N LYS A 115 7.67 10.89 14.34
CA LYS A 115 7.39 9.46 14.55
C LYS A 115 8.11 8.58 13.52
N LEU A 116 8.05 8.94 12.24
CA LEU A 116 8.70 8.19 11.17
C LEU A 116 10.22 8.18 11.34
N ASN A 117 10.84 9.32 11.62
CA ASN A 117 12.28 9.43 11.83
C ASN A 117 12.77 8.57 13.00
N ALA A 118 12.01 8.52 14.10
CA ALA A 118 12.31 7.65 15.23
C ALA A 118 12.23 6.15 14.88
N LEU A 119 11.41 5.77 13.89
CA LEU A 119 11.25 4.38 13.46
C LEU A 119 12.25 3.97 12.37
N VAL A 120 12.53 4.85 11.38
CA VAL A 120 13.46 4.53 10.28
C VAL A 120 14.92 4.62 10.71
N GLY A 121 15.24 5.36 11.77
CA GLY A 121 16.59 5.51 12.32
C GLY A 121 17.05 4.37 13.23
N LYS A 122 16.22 3.33 13.43
CA LYS A 122 16.52 2.17 14.27
C LYS A 122 16.99 0.97 13.47
#